data_bca4788cac96e89bb568a2072dccc645
#
_entry.id   bca4788cac96e89bb568a2072dccc645
#
_cell.length_a   1.000
_cell.length_b   1.000
_cell.length_c   1.000
_cell.angle_alpha   90.00
_cell.angle_beta   90.00
_cell.angle_gamma   90.00
#
_symmetry.space_group_name_H-M   'P 1'
#
loop_
_entity.id
_entity.type
_entity.pdbx_description
1 polymer ?
#
loop_
_entity_poly.entity_id
_entity_poly.type
_entity_poly.pdbx_seq_one_letter_code
_entity_poly.pdbx_strand_id
1 'polypeptide(L)'
;MGFIDVIKERAKQDKKTIILPESMDRRTFEAAETILKEDIANLIIIGTPEEIEANSKGLDISGATIINPNTYEKTQEYIDLFVELRKSKGLTPEEAKKIMLSDYAYYGCLMIKAGHADGLVSGACHSTADTLRPCLQIIKTKPGTKLVSAFFVMVVPDCEYGANGTFIFADSGLNQNPTSEELAAIANSSAESFELLVQEKANVAFISHSTKGSAKHADVDKVVEAVRIAKETYPELNADGELQVDAAIVPKVGASKAPGSPVAGKANVLVFPDLDAGNSGYKLTERLAKAEAYGPVTQGIAKPVNDLSRGCCAADIVGVVAITAVQAQAQ
;
A
#
# COMPACT_ATOMS: atom_id res chain seq x y z
N MET A 1 1.26 23.36 0.59
CA MET A 1 0.37 22.22 0.91
C MET A 1 1.21 20.97 0.69
N GLY A 2 1.42 20.16 1.72
CA GLY A 2 2.22 18.93 1.62
C GLY A 2 1.48 17.85 0.83
N PHE A 3 2.20 16.78 0.46
CA PHE A 3 1.60 15.64 -0.26
C PHE A 3 0.34 15.11 0.43
N ILE A 4 0.43 14.86 1.75
CA ILE A 4 -0.70 14.28 2.48
C ILE A 4 -1.91 15.21 2.59
N ASP A 5 -1.68 16.54 2.61
CA ASP A 5 -2.78 17.50 2.62
C ASP A 5 -3.57 17.44 1.30
N VAL A 6 -2.86 17.30 0.16
CA VAL A 6 -3.50 17.12 -1.15
C VAL A 6 -4.31 15.84 -1.20
N ILE A 7 -3.76 14.75 -0.68
CA ILE A 7 -4.47 13.45 -0.61
C ILE A 7 -5.72 13.54 0.25
N LYS A 8 -5.65 14.20 1.43
CA LYS A 8 -6.81 14.42 2.30
C LYS A 8 -7.90 15.23 1.60
N GLU A 9 -7.54 16.32 0.92
CA GLU A 9 -8.53 17.14 0.19
C GLU A 9 -9.18 16.36 -0.96
N ARG A 10 -8.43 15.49 -1.65
CA ARG A 10 -9.01 14.59 -2.66
C ARG A 10 -9.94 13.55 -2.05
N ALA A 11 -9.56 12.94 -0.94
CA ALA A 11 -10.39 11.97 -0.24
C ALA A 11 -11.77 12.55 0.14
N LYS A 12 -11.83 13.81 0.58
CA LYS A 12 -13.07 14.53 0.94
C LYS A 12 -14.03 14.73 -0.22
N GLN A 13 -13.53 14.81 -1.46
CA GLN A 13 -14.37 15.12 -2.64
C GLN A 13 -15.38 14.00 -2.98
N ASP A 14 -15.01 12.75 -2.71
CA ASP A 14 -15.87 11.56 -2.86
C ASP A 14 -15.55 10.60 -1.71
N LYS A 15 -16.19 10.87 -0.54
CA LYS A 15 -15.90 10.12 0.68
C LYS A 15 -16.21 8.65 0.54
N LYS A 16 -15.19 7.84 0.75
CA LYS A 16 -15.28 6.39 0.77
C LYS A 16 -15.45 5.87 2.20
N THR A 17 -16.00 4.70 2.33
CA THR A 17 -16.18 4.01 3.60
C THR A 17 -15.01 3.09 3.87
N ILE A 18 -14.18 3.44 4.87
CA ILE A 18 -12.95 2.71 5.21
C ILE A 18 -13.13 2.00 6.55
N ILE A 19 -12.72 0.73 6.57
CA ILE A 19 -12.78 -0.12 7.77
C ILE A 19 -11.48 -0.02 8.56
N LEU A 20 -11.60 0.16 9.87
CA LEU A 20 -10.53 0.03 10.85
C LEU A 20 -10.87 -1.16 11.78
N PRO A 21 -10.22 -2.34 11.58
CA PRO A 21 -10.59 -3.55 12.30
C PRO A 21 -9.86 -3.73 13.63
N GLU A 22 -8.94 -2.82 13.98
CA GLU A 22 -8.07 -2.96 15.16
C GLU A 22 -8.59 -2.18 16.38
N SER A 23 -9.79 -2.56 16.85
CA SER A 23 -10.42 -1.95 18.05
C SER A 23 -9.68 -2.20 19.36
N MET A 24 -8.71 -3.10 19.35
CA MET A 24 -7.83 -3.36 20.51
C MET A 24 -6.69 -2.35 20.63
N ASP A 25 -6.49 -1.47 19.65
CA ASP A 25 -5.40 -0.48 19.64
C ASP A 25 -5.93 0.95 19.75
N ARG A 26 -5.50 1.70 20.76
CA ARG A 26 -5.92 3.08 20.99
C ARG A 26 -5.58 4.02 19.83
N ARG A 27 -4.46 3.78 19.11
CA ARG A 27 -4.07 4.60 17.95
C ARG A 27 -5.12 4.61 16.86
N THR A 28 -5.87 3.52 16.70
CA THR A 28 -7.03 3.41 15.79
C THR A 28 -8.08 4.47 16.11
N PHE A 29 -8.38 4.69 17.39
CA PHE A 29 -9.38 5.66 17.81
C PHE A 29 -8.89 7.10 17.76
N GLU A 30 -7.63 7.35 18.08
CA GLU A 30 -6.98 8.66 17.91
C GLU A 30 -6.97 9.09 16.44
N ALA A 31 -6.70 8.14 15.54
CA ALA A 31 -6.81 8.37 14.11
C ALA A 31 -8.26 8.58 13.67
N ALA A 32 -9.20 7.77 14.18
CA ALA A 32 -10.62 7.88 13.86
C ALA A 32 -11.19 9.26 14.22
N GLU A 33 -10.90 9.77 15.43
CA GLU A 33 -11.30 11.13 15.82
C GLU A 33 -10.81 12.18 14.83
N THR A 34 -9.53 12.11 14.43
CA THR A 34 -8.95 13.03 13.46
C THR A 34 -9.60 12.91 12.08
N ILE A 35 -9.79 11.69 11.57
CA ILE A 35 -10.40 11.42 10.26
C ILE A 35 -11.83 11.98 10.21
N LEU A 36 -12.61 11.75 11.26
CA LEU A 36 -13.99 12.24 11.38
C LEU A 36 -14.05 13.75 11.50
N LYS A 37 -13.20 14.35 12.35
CA LYS A 37 -13.11 15.79 12.54
C LYS A 37 -12.70 16.53 11.26
N GLU A 38 -11.76 15.97 10.51
CA GLU A 38 -11.29 16.52 9.24
C GLU A 38 -12.19 16.14 8.04
N ASP A 39 -13.19 15.29 8.26
CA ASP A 39 -14.16 14.82 7.25
C ASP A 39 -13.51 14.08 6.05
N ILE A 40 -12.45 13.29 6.31
CA ILE A 40 -11.64 12.63 5.28
C ILE A 40 -12.36 11.43 4.65
N ALA A 41 -13.02 10.60 5.47
CA ALA A 41 -13.68 9.36 5.05
C ALA A 41 -14.83 9.00 6.01
N ASN A 42 -15.76 8.17 5.55
CA ASN A 42 -16.69 7.48 6.43
C ASN A 42 -15.94 6.31 7.08
N LEU A 43 -16.14 6.09 8.38
CA LEU A 43 -15.45 5.04 9.10
C LEU A 43 -16.39 3.95 9.58
N ILE A 44 -15.94 2.70 9.44
CA ILE A 44 -16.49 1.55 10.15
C ILE A 44 -15.39 1.03 11.08
N ILE A 45 -15.70 0.91 12.37
CA ILE A 45 -14.82 0.29 13.36
C ILE A 45 -15.46 -1.02 13.79
N ILE A 46 -14.70 -2.13 13.68
CA ILE A 46 -15.17 -3.46 14.07
C ILE A 46 -14.64 -3.77 15.45
N GLY A 47 -15.52 -4.08 16.40
CA GLY A 47 -15.12 -4.44 17.75
C GLY A 47 -16.31 -4.70 18.69
N THR A 48 -16.03 -5.35 19.81
CA THR A 48 -17.02 -5.50 20.89
C THR A 48 -17.21 -4.19 21.64
N PRO A 49 -18.36 -3.99 22.32
CA PRO A 49 -18.57 -2.79 23.16
C PRO A 49 -17.45 -2.57 24.17
N GLU A 50 -16.93 -3.64 24.75
CA GLU A 50 -15.87 -3.61 25.76
C GLU A 50 -14.53 -3.10 25.15
N GLU A 51 -14.17 -3.57 23.95
CA GLU A 51 -12.97 -3.13 23.22
C GLU A 51 -13.07 -1.64 22.85
N ILE A 52 -14.25 -1.23 22.34
CA ILE A 52 -14.53 0.15 21.94
C ILE A 52 -14.43 1.07 23.16
N GLU A 53 -15.13 0.74 24.27
CA GLU A 53 -15.12 1.56 25.49
C GLU A 53 -13.72 1.68 26.09
N ALA A 54 -12.96 0.57 26.11
CA ALA A 54 -11.61 0.55 26.69
C ALA A 54 -10.64 1.48 25.95
N ASN A 55 -10.72 1.55 24.62
CA ASN A 55 -9.71 2.21 23.78
C ASN A 55 -10.14 3.59 23.24
N SER A 56 -11.46 3.90 23.20
CA SER A 56 -11.96 5.19 22.73
C SER A 56 -12.13 6.24 23.83
N LYS A 57 -11.87 5.91 25.10
CA LYS A 57 -12.13 6.80 26.22
C LYS A 57 -11.51 8.18 26.03
N GLY A 58 -12.36 9.22 26.05
CA GLY A 58 -11.97 10.62 25.91
C GLY A 58 -11.78 11.09 24.45
N LEU A 59 -12.13 10.26 23.47
CA LEU A 59 -12.06 10.57 22.05
C LEU A 59 -13.47 10.64 21.46
N ASP A 60 -13.71 11.57 20.53
CA ASP A 60 -14.99 11.70 19.84
C ASP A 60 -15.00 10.86 18.56
N ILE A 61 -15.62 9.70 18.65
CA ILE A 61 -15.82 8.78 17.52
C ILE A 61 -17.30 8.66 17.10
N SER A 62 -18.13 9.59 17.53
CA SER A 62 -19.61 9.52 17.31
C SER A 62 -20.02 9.49 15.84
N GLY A 63 -19.15 9.96 14.94
CA GLY A 63 -19.36 9.87 13.49
C GLY A 63 -19.02 8.52 12.86
N ALA A 64 -18.40 7.59 13.58
CA ALA A 64 -18.07 6.27 13.06
C ALA A 64 -19.23 5.29 13.22
N THR A 65 -19.39 4.38 12.25
CA THR A 65 -20.26 3.23 12.38
C THR A 65 -19.54 2.13 13.16
N ILE A 66 -20.07 1.76 14.32
CA ILE A 66 -19.51 0.67 15.14
C ILE A 66 -20.24 -0.63 14.80
N ILE A 67 -19.47 -1.66 14.46
CA ILE A 67 -20.00 -3.01 14.18
C ILE A 67 -19.47 -4.01 15.20
N ASN A 68 -20.40 -4.54 16.01
CA ASN A 68 -20.10 -5.69 16.85
C ASN A 68 -20.30 -6.98 16.03
N PRO A 69 -19.22 -7.71 15.68
CA PRO A 69 -19.31 -8.87 14.82
C PRO A 69 -20.11 -10.04 15.42
N ASN A 70 -20.32 -10.03 16.75
CA ASN A 70 -21.12 -11.07 17.44
C ASN A 70 -22.64 -10.88 17.27
N THR A 71 -23.09 -9.64 17.03
CA THR A 71 -24.52 -9.29 17.03
C THR A 71 -25.00 -8.61 15.75
N TYR A 72 -24.09 -8.32 14.82
CA TYR A 72 -24.47 -7.64 13.58
C TYR A 72 -25.31 -8.54 12.69
N GLU A 73 -26.42 -8.00 12.20
CA GLU A 73 -27.43 -8.76 11.45
C GLU A 73 -26.91 -9.45 10.19
N LYS A 74 -25.88 -8.89 9.54
CA LYS A 74 -25.27 -9.45 8.32
C LYS A 74 -24.13 -10.42 8.58
N THR A 75 -23.80 -10.74 9.84
CA THR A 75 -22.69 -11.65 10.15
C THR A 75 -22.89 -13.02 9.50
N GLN A 76 -24.12 -13.54 9.44
CA GLN A 76 -24.40 -14.82 8.78
C GLN A 76 -24.16 -14.75 7.27
N GLU A 77 -24.52 -13.65 6.60
CA GLU A 77 -24.23 -13.43 5.18
C GLU A 77 -22.72 -13.50 4.89
N TYR A 78 -21.90 -12.92 5.76
CA TYR A 78 -20.43 -12.95 5.61
C TYR A 78 -19.84 -14.34 5.87
N ILE A 79 -20.39 -15.11 6.81
CA ILE A 79 -20.02 -16.52 7.03
C ILE A 79 -20.29 -17.33 5.76
N ASP A 80 -21.50 -17.22 5.21
CA ASP A 80 -21.92 -17.96 4.01
C ASP A 80 -21.05 -17.58 2.80
N LEU A 81 -20.76 -16.27 2.62
CA LEU A 81 -19.85 -15.79 1.59
C LEU A 81 -18.43 -16.36 1.76
N PHE A 82 -17.91 -16.42 2.98
CA PHE A 82 -16.56 -16.94 3.22
C PHE A 82 -16.48 -18.43 2.92
N VAL A 83 -17.48 -19.20 3.33
CA VAL A 83 -17.60 -20.64 3.02
C VAL A 83 -17.64 -20.86 1.50
N GLU A 84 -18.46 -20.09 0.77
CA GLU A 84 -18.49 -20.22 -0.70
C GLU A 84 -17.16 -19.86 -1.36
N LEU A 85 -16.50 -18.78 -0.96
CA LEU A 85 -15.21 -18.38 -1.47
C LEU A 85 -14.11 -19.43 -1.21
N ARG A 86 -14.23 -20.20 -0.13
CA ARG A 86 -13.25 -21.20 0.30
C ARG A 86 -13.75 -22.64 0.18
N LYS A 87 -14.83 -22.88 -0.53
CA LYS A 87 -15.45 -24.20 -0.74
C LYS A 87 -14.46 -25.28 -1.21
N SER A 88 -13.57 -24.92 -2.14
CA SER A 88 -12.53 -25.83 -2.64
C SER A 88 -11.48 -26.22 -1.58
N LYS A 89 -11.45 -25.53 -0.45
CA LYS A 89 -10.57 -25.80 0.70
C LYS A 89 -11.30 -26.47 1.86
N GLY A 90 -12.60 -26.76 1.70
CA GLY A 90 -13.41 -27.46 2.69
C GLY A 90 -13.73 -26.63 3.94
N LEU A 91 -13.74 -25.29 3.86
CA LEU A 91 -14.06 -24.43 5.01
C LEU A 91 -15.51 -24.67 5.45
N THR A 92 -15.70 -24.98 6.73
CA THR A 92 -17.04 -25.13 7.33
C THR A 92 -17.56 -23.80 7.88
N PRO A 93 -18.90 -23.64 8.06
CA PRO A 93 -19.47 -22.42 8.64
C PRO A 93 -18.95 -22.11 10.05
N GLU A 94 -18.75 -23.14 10.86
CA GLU A 94 -18.20 -23.02 12.23
C GLU A 94 -16.77 -22.50 12.21
N GLU A 95 -15.93 -23.04 11.32
CA GLU A 95 -14.54 -22.58 11.14
C GLU A 95 -14.51 -21.14 10.59
N ALA A 96 -15.35 -20.84 9.60
CA ALA A 96 -15.47 -19.49 9.04
C ALA A 96 -15.82 -18.48 10.12
N LYS A 97 -16.87 -18.76 10.92
CA LYS A 97 -17.27 -17.94 12.05
C LYS A 97 -16.12 -17.75 13.06
N LYS A 98 -15.43 -18.83 13.43
CA LYS A 98 -14.32 -18.77 14.36
C LYS A 98 -13.19 -17.87 13.85
N ILE A 99 -12.79 -18.01 12.59
CA ILE A 99 -11.75 -17.18 11.97
C ILE A 99 -12.16 -15.71 11.99
N MET A 100 -13.37 -15.39 11.53
CA MET A 100 -13.86 -14.01 11.44
C MET A 100 -13.96 -13.31 12.79
N LEU A 101 -14.30 -14.06 13.87
CA LEU A 101 -14.43 -13.51 15.20
C LEU A 101 -13.06 -13.44 15.95
N SER A 102 -12.07 -14.19 15.51
CA SER A 102 -10.71 -14.14 16.07
C SER A 102 -9.80 -13.12 15.39
N ASP A 103 -10.16 -12.68 14.18
CA ASP A 103 -9.38 -11.72 13.38
C ASP A 103 -10.34 -10.88 12.53
N TYR A 104 -10.57 -9.66 12.97
CA TYR A 104 -11.52 -8.73 12.34
C TYR A 104 -11.07 -8.24 10.95
N ALA A 105 -9.82 -8.46 10.55
CA ALA A 105 -9.39 -8.20 9.18
C ALA A 105 -10.11 -9.13 8.18
N TYR A 106 -10.38 -10.40 8.56
CA TYR A 106 -11.22 -11.29 7.75
C TYR A 106 -12.65 -10.74 7.62
N TYR A 107 -13.21 -10.30 8.72
CA TYR A 107 -14.55 -9.71 8.74
C TYR A 107 -14.65 -8.49 7.82
N GLY A 108 -13.69 -7.56 7.96
CA GLY A 108 -13.62 -6.36 7.13
C GLY A 108 -13.44 -6.67 5.64
N CYS A 109 -12.58 -7.64 5.28
CA CYS A 109 -12.42 -8.07 3.90
C CYS A 109 -13.72 -8.66 3.31
N LEU A 110 -14.51 -9.38 4.10
CA LEU A 110 -15.82 -9.90 3.68
C LEU A 110 -16.85 -8.78 3.49
N MET A 111 -16.83 -7.75 4.35
CA MET A 111 -17.67 -6.57 4.17
C MET A 111 -17.35 -5.85 2.84
N ILE A 112 -16.06 -5.68 2.51
CA ILE A 112 -15.64 -5.10 1.23
C ILE A 112 -16.09 -5.99 0.07
N LYS A 113 -15.91 -7.29 0.19
CA LYS A 113 -16.30 -8.26 -0.85
C LYS A 113 -17.81 -8.26 -1.10
N ALA A 114 -18.61 -8.03 -0.05
CA ALA A 114 -20.06 -7.89 -0.13
C ALA A 114 -20.53 -6.50 -0.62
N GLY A 115 -19.62 -5.54 -0.81
CA GLY A 115 -19.94 -4.18 -1.26
C GLY A 115 -20.46 -3.25 -0.15
N HIS A 116 -20.18 -3.57 1.12
CA HIS A 116 -20.63 -2.78 2.28
C HIS A 116 -19.55 -1.80 2.79
N ALA A 117 -18.38 -1.82 2.19
CA ALA A 117 -17.30 -0.87 2.41
C ALA A 117 -16.38 -0.81 1.19
N ASP A 118 -15.58 0.25 1.08
CA ASP A 118 -14.73 0.52 -0.07
C ASP A 118 -13.27 0.13 0.14
N GLY A 119 -12.79 0.13 1.38
CA GLY A 119 -11.41 -0.20 1.72
C GLY A 119 -11.21 -0.55 3.19
N LEU A 120 -10.00 -0.99 3.53
CA LEU A 120 -9.61 -1.37 4.89
C LEU A 120 -8.17 -0.93 5.16
N VAL A 121 -7.90 -0.48 6.38
CA VAL A 121 -6.56 -0.18 6.89
C VAL A 121 -6.35 -0.94 8.20
N SER A 122 -5.28 -1.73 8.27
CA SER A 122 -4.92 -2.57 9.42
C SER A 122 -3.39 -2.70 9.51
N GLY A 123 -2.86 -3.28 10.58
CA GLY A 123 -1.42 -3.56 10.73
C GLY A 123 -0.76 -2.84 11.92
N ALA A 124 -1.50 -1.97 12.62
CA ALA A 124 -0.97 -1.31 13.81
C ALA A 124 -0.58 -2.31 14.91
N CYS A 125 -1.31 -3.41 15.03
CA CYS A 125 -1.04 -4.49 15.98
C CYS A 125 -0.93 -5.89 15.34
N HIS A 126 -1.02 -6.01 14.02
CA HIS A 126 -0.85 -7.25 13.27
C HIS A 126 0.44 -7.25 12.45
N SER A 127 0.90 -8.43 12.03
CA SER A 127 1.98 -8.53 11.05
C SER A 127 1.44 -8.28 9.64
N THR A 128 2.30 -7.84 8.71
CA THR A 128 1.96 -7.72 7.28
C THR A 128 1.33 -9.00 6.72
N ALA A 129 1.85 -10.17 7.13
CA ALA A 129 1.30 -11.45 6.70
C ALA A 129 -0.13 -11.69 7.22
N ASP A 130 -0.46 -11.24 8.42
CA ASP A 130 -1.80 -11.40 9.01
C ASP A 130 -2.78 -10.41 8.39
N THR A 131 -2.36 -9.17 8.10
CA THR A 131 -3.17 -8.18 7.38
C THR A 131 -3.47 -8.62 5.93
N LEU A 132 -2.47 -9.14 5.21
CA LEU A 132 -2.64 -9.47 3.79
C LEU A 132 -3.24 -10.84 3.53
N ARG A 133 -3.15 -11.79 4.46
CA ARG A 133 -3.72 -13.14 4.29
C ARG A 133 -5.24 -13.11 4.04
N PRO A 134 -6.09 -12.42 4.84
CA PRO A 134 -7.52 -12.28 4.55
C PRO A 134 -7.77 -11.59 3.20
N CYS A 135 -6.99 -10.58 2.90
CA CYS A 135 -7.08 -9.84 1.66
C CYS A 135 -6.87 -10.76 0.43
N LEU A 136 -5.78 -11.54 0.41
CA LEU A 136 -5.47 -12.46 -0.69
C LEU A 136 -6.48 -13.60 -0.80
N GLN A 137 -7.05 -14.05 0.32
CA GLN A 137 -8.04 -15.13 0.34
C GLN A 137 -9.43 -14.69 -0.14
N ILE A 138 -9.84 -13.46 0.14
CA ILE A 138 -11.21 -12.96 -0.04
C ILE A 138 -11.28 -11.96 -1.20
N ILE A 139 -10.46 -10.92 -1.18
CA ILE A 139 -10.47 -9.83 -2.18
C ILE A 139 -9.81 -10.28 -3.48
N LYS A 140 -8.65 -10.94 -3.37
CA LYS A 140 -7.80 -11.42 -4.47
C LYS A 140 -7.12 -10.28 -5.25
N THR A 141 -6.33 -10.65 -6.26
CA THR A 141 -5.65 -9.71 -7.15
C THR A 141 -6.63 -9.03 -8.12
N LYS A 142 -6.28 -7.83 -8.55
CA LYS A 142 -6.95 -7.14 -9.67
C LYS A 142 -6.85 -8.00 -10.93
N PRO A 143 -7.89 -8.09 -11.77
CA PRO A 143 -7.82 -8.82 -13.03
C PRO A 143 -6.62 -8.35 -13.89
N GLY A 144 -5.86 -9.30 -14.41
CA GLY A 144 -4.65 -9.03 -15.20
C GLY A 144 -3.38 -8.76 -14.37
N THR A 145 -3.47 -8.63 -13.06
CA THR A 145 -2.31 -8.45 -12.19
C THR A 145 -1.78 -9.78 -11.69
N LYS A 146 -0.46 -9.99 -11.84
CA LYS A 146 0.20 -11.27 -11.52
C LYS A 146 0.47 -11.46 -10.03
N LEU A 147 0.72 -10.35 -9.29
CA LEU A 147 1.03 -10.40 -7.86
C LEU A 147 0.55 -9.13 -7.15
N VAL A 148 0.39 -9.24 -5.84
CA VAL A 148 0.27 -8.09 -4.94
C VAL A 148 1.66 -7.67 -4.50
N SER A 149 1.94 -6.39 -4.52
CA SER A 149 3.16 -5.78 -4.01
C SER A 149 2.85 -4.61 -3.09
N ALA A 150 3.87 -4.06 -2.45
CA ALA A 150 3.69 -2.96 -1.53
C ALA A 150 4.76 -1.88 -1.75
N PHE A 151 4.35 -0.62 -1.61
CA PHE A 151 5.25 0.51 -1.76
C PHE A 151 5.14 1.49 -0.59
N PHE A 152 6.13 2.34 -0.46
CA PHE A 152 6.04 3.54 0.37
C PHE A 152 6.02 4.78 -0.52
N VAL A 153 5.13 5.71 -0.20
CA VAL A 153 5.28 7.08 -0.69
C VAL A 153 6.26 7.79 0.25
N MET A 154 7.40 8.16 -0.30
CA MET A 154 8.44 8.90 0.40
C MET A 154 8.31 10.37 0.06
N VAL A 155 8.22 11.24 1.07
CA VAL A 155 8.21 12.69 0.88
C VAL A 155 9.45 13.26 1.59
N VAL A 156 10.47 13.57 0.81
CA VAL A 156 11.76 14.07 1.30
C VAL A 156 11.71 15.59 1.36
N PRO A 157 11.87 16.19 2.55
CA PRO A 157 11.84 17.65 2.69
C PRO A 157 13.02 18.32 1.95
N ASP A 158 12.79 19.51 1.42
CA ASP A 158 13.81 20.34 0.74
C ASP A 158 14.58 19.59 -0.38
N CYS A 159 13.92 18.66 -1.06
CA CYS A 159 14.52 17.81 -2.09
C CYS A 159 13.99 18.20 -3.48
N GLU A 160 14.92 18.50 -4.40
CA GLU A 160 14.60 18.87 -5.79
C GLU A 160 14.41 17.67 -6.71
N TYR A 161 14.77 16.46 -6.28
CA TYR A 161 14.69 15.24 -7.09
C TYR A 161 13.29 14.63 -7.08
N GLY A 162 13.03 13.72 -8.02
CA GLY A 162 11.73 13.07 -8.18
C GLY A 162 10.64 14.09 -8.53
N ALA A 163 9.47 13.95 -7.92
CA ALA A 163 8.38 14.94 -7.99
C ALA A 163 8.48 15.90 -6.79
N ASN A 164 9.44 16.82 -6.85
CA ASN A 164 9.73 17.77 -5.75
C ASN A 164 9.89 17.06 -4.39
N GLY A 165 10.72 16.02 -4.33
CA GLY A 165 10.96 15.22 -3.15
C GLY A 165 9.98 14.07 -2.94
N THR A 166 8.94 13.95 -3.76
CA THR A 166 7.98 12.83 -3.67
C THR A 166 8.39 11.69 -4.58
N PHE A 167 8.42 10.48 -4.00
CA PHE A 167 8.80 9.24 -4.68
C PHE A 167 7.91 8.07 -4.30
N ILE A 168 7.83 7.06 -5.16
CA ILE A 168 7.44 5.70 -4.77
C ILE A 168 8.69 4.82 -4.69
N PHE A 169 8.84 4.11 -3.56
CA PHE A 169 9.84 3.06 -3.35
C PHE A 169 9.12 1.70 -3.30
N ALA A 170 9.39 0.81 -4.27
CA ALA A 170 8.73 -0.50 -4.42
C ALA A 170 9.71 -1.61 -4.88
N ASP A 171 9.54 -2.88 -4.55
CA ASP A 171 8.76 -3.31 -3.40
C ASP A 171 9.59 -3.09 -2.14
N SER A 172 8.99 -2.51 -1.14
CA SER A 172 9.71 -2.19 0.11
C SER A 172 9.01 -2.78 1.34
N GLY A 173 7.97 -3.59 1.15
CA GLY A 173 7.15 -4.09 2.24
C GLY A 173 6.69 -5.55 2.16
N LEU A 174 6.74 -6.23 1.01
CA LEU A 174 6.06 -7.52 0.84
C LEU A 174 6.90 -8.61 0.17
N ASN A 175 7.36 -8.40 -1.06
CA ASN A 175 8.00 -9.46 -1.84
C ASN A 175 9.49 -9.54 -1.55
N GLN A 176 9.95 -10.66 -0.96
CA GLN A 176 11.32 -10.80 -0.48
C GLN A 176 12.36 -10.79 -1.61
N ASN A 177 12.15 -11.62 -2.63
CA ASN A 177 13.07 -11.74 -3.77
C ASN A 177 12.29 -11.97 -5.05
N PRO A 178 11.69 -10.92 -5.63
CA PRO A 178 10.88 -11.02 -6.84
C PRO A 178 11.73 -11.49 -8.05
N THR A 179 11.11 -12.29 -8.92
CA THR A 179 11.66 -12.66 -10.21
C THR A 179 11.69 -11.47 -11.17
N SER A 180 12.34 -11.61 -12.32
CA SER A 180 12.37 -10.55 -13.34
C SER A 180 10.96 -10.19 -13.83
N GLU A 181 10.07 -11.18 -14.00
CA GLU A 181 8.67 -10.98 -14.39
C GLU A 181 7.87 -10.25 -13.30
N GLU A 182 8.12 -10.60 -12.03
CA GLU A 182 7.50 -9.95 -10.89
C GLU A 182 7.98 -8.52 -10.74
N LEU A 183 9.28 -8.24 -10.91
CA LEU A 183 9.82 -6.87 -10.93
C LEU A 183 9.18 -6.02 -12.03
N ALA A 184 8.99 -6.55 -13.22
CA ALA A 184 8.32 -5.85 -14.31
C ALA A 184 6.85 -5.53 -13.95
N ALA A 185 6.14 -6.45 -13.30
CA ALA A 185 4.77 -6.23 -12.84
C ALA A 185 4.70 -5.20 -11.69
N ILE A 186 5.65 -5.26 -10.74
CA ILE A 186 5.80 -4.26 -9.66
C ILE A 186 6.01 -2.87 -10.27
N ALA A 187 6.88 -2.74 -11.26
CA ALA A 187 7.16 -1.48 -11.94
C ALA A 187 5.92 -0.85 -12.55
N ASN A 188 5.12 -1.64 -13.26
CA ASN A 188 3.88 -1.17 -13.88
C ASN A 188 2.86 -0.73 -12.82
N SER A 189 2.62 -1.56 -11.80
CA SER A 189 1.69 -1.22 -10.71
C SER A 189 2.13 0.01 -9.94
N SER A 190 3.45 0.19 -9.75
CA SER A 190 4.02 1.35 -9.05
C SER A 190 3.88 2.63 -9.87
N ALA A 191 3.99 2.56 -11.20
CA ALA A 191 3.73 3.69 -12.08
C ALA A 191 2.25 4.12 -12.01
N GLU A 192 1.31 3.17 -12.11
CA GLU A 192 -0.13 3.43 -11.96
C GLU A 192 -0.45 4.08 -10.61
N SER A 193 0.16 3.56 -9.53
CA SER A 193 -0.01 4.09 -8.17
C SER A 193 0.57 5.51 -8.03
N PHE A 194 1.73 5.77 -8.60
CA PHE A 194 2.34 7.09 -8.60
C PHE A 194 1.48 8.11 -9.34
N GLU A 195 1.05 7.79 -10.54
CA GLU A 195 0.20 8.69 -11.36
C GLU A 195 -1.14 8.94 -10.70
N LEU A 196 -1.73 7.92 -10.05
CA LEU A 196 -2.96 8.10 -9.27
C LEU A 196 -2.75 9.04 -8.07
N LEU A 197 -1.71 8.82 -7.26
CA LEU A 197 -1.53 9.52 -5.99
C LEU A 197 -0.91 10.90 -6.17
N VAL A 198 0.16 11.01 -6.97
CA VAL A 198 0.94 12.23 -7.14
C VAL A 198 0.41 13.11 -8.27
N GLN A 199 -0.35 12.53 -9.22
CA GLN A 199 -0.91 13.21 -10.40
C GLN A 199 0.18 13.79 -11.33
N GLU A 200 1.35 13.17 -11.32
CA GLU A 200 2.44 13.47 -12.27
C GLU A 200 2.82 12.21 -13.04
N LYS A 201 3.51 12.36 -14.16
CA LYS A 201 3.95 11.24 -14.97
C LYS A 201 5.02 10.41 -14.25
N ALA A 202 4.84 9.10 -14.22
CA ALA A 202 5.81 8.18 -13.65
C ALA A 202 7.06 8.05 -14.52
N ASN A 203 8.24 8.13 -13.89
CA ASN A 203 9.55 7.82 -14.46
C ASN A 203 10.16 6.70 -13.62
N VAL A 204 10.08 5.47 -14.12
CA VAL A 204 10.39 4.27 -13.34
C VAL A 204 11.82 3.83 -13.57
N ALA A 205 12.61 3.80 -12.50
CA ALA A 205 13.97 3.26 -12.50
C ALA A 205 14.03 1.89 -11.85
N PHE A 206 14.54 0.89 -12.56
CA PHE A 206 14.92 -0.40 -11.98
C PHE A 206 16.29 -0.27 -11.33
N ILE A 207 16.33 -0.40 -10.00
CA ILE A 207 17.51 -0.12 -9.19
C ILE A 207 18.44 -1.33 -9.10
N SER A 208 19.72 -1.06 -9.22
CA SER A 208 20.82 -2.02 -9.08
C SER A 208 22.07 -1.31 -8.56
N HIS A 209 23.07 -2.08 -8.12
CA HIS A 209 24.42 -1.55 -7.92
C HIS A 209 25.19 -1.35 -9.24
N SER A 210 24.60 -1.73 -10.38
CA SER A 210 25.12 -1.51 -11.73
C SER A 210 24.36 -0.40 -12.45
N THR A 211 25.03 0.30 -13.37
CA THR A 211 24.41 1.21 -14.34
C THR A 211 24.88 0.84 -15.74
N LYS A 212 23.94 0.38 -16.60
CA LYS A 212 24.16 0.09 -18.02
C LYS A 212 25.39 -0.80 -18.26
N GLY A 213 25.48 -1.91 -17.51
CA GLY A 213 26.55 -2.91 -17.65
C GLY A 213 27.85 -2.59 -16.92
N SER A 214 27.84 -1.65 -15.95
CA SER A 214 29.06 -1.32 -15.18
C SER A 214 29.51 -2.44 -14.24
N ALA A 215 28.63 -3.40 -13.91
CA ALA A 215 28.96 -4.60 -13.15
C ALA A 215 28.32 -5.85 -13.79
N LYS A 216 28.84 -7.04 -13.43
CA LYS A 216 28.33 -8.34 -13.88
C LYS A 216 28.07 -9.23 -12.67
N HIS A 217 26.83 -9.61 -12.46
CA HIS A 217 26.38 -10.51 -11.40
C HIS A 217 24.98 -11.03 -11.71
N ALA A 218 24.60 -12.18 -11.19
CA ALA A 218 23.25 -12.73 -11.38
C ALA A 218 22.14 -11.77 -10.94
N ASP A 219 22.36 -10.99 -9.88
CA ASP A 219 21.41 -9.99 -9.41
C ASP A 219 21.27 -8.81 -10.42
N VAL A 220 22.35 -8.44 -11.11
CA VAL A 220 22.30 -7.46 -12.20
C VAL A 220 21.54 -8.02 -13.39
N ASP A 221 21.82 -9.28 -13.78
CA ASP A 221 21.17 -9.94 -14.90
C ASP A 221 19.65 -10.04 -14.66
N LYS A 222 19.22 -10.31 -13.41
CA LYS A 222 17.80 -10.31 -13.01
C LYS A 222 17.15 -8.96 -13.31
N VAL A 223 17.79 -7.85 -12.95
CA VAL A 223 17.24 -6.50 -13.17
C VAL A 223 17.25 -6.12 -14.65
N VAL A 224 18.30 -6.45 -15.39
CA VAL A 224 18.38 -6.24 -16.85
C VAL A 224 17.24 -6.97 -17.56
N GLU A 225 17.01 -8.22 -17.18
CA GLU A 225 15.89 -9.03 -17.75
C GLU A 225 14.54 -8.44 -17.36
N ALA A 226 14.36 -7.93 -16.13
CA ALA A 226 13.14 -7.24 -15.71
C ALA A 226 12.83 -6.01 -16.58
N VAL A 227 13.85 -5.21 -16.89
CA VAL A 227 13.71 -4.06 -17.80
C VAL A 227 13.29 -4.50 -19.21
N ARG A 228 13.88 -5.57 -19.73
CA ARG A 228 13.51 -6.12 -21.05
C ARG A 228 12.04 -6.55 -21.06
N ILE A 229 11.63 -7.33 -20.06
CA ILE A 229 10.25 -7.82 -19.92
C ILE A 229 9.28 -6.64 -19.77
N ALA A 230 9.61 -5.63 -18.95
CA ALA A 230 8.77 -4.47 -18.75
C ALA A 230 8.53 -3.71 -20.07
N LYS A 231 9.55 -3.48 -20.87
CA LYS A 231 9.45 -2.81 -22.18
C LYS A 231 8.61 -3.60 -23.18
N GLU A 232 8.68 -4.93 -23.15
CA GLU A 232 7.89 -5.80 -24.04
C GLU A 232 6.44 -5.94 -23.59
N THR A 233 6.20 -6.07 -22.28
CA THR A 233 4.86 -6.33 -21.74
C THR A 233 4.05 -5.06 -21.53
N TYR A 234 4.71 -3.95 -21.20
CA TYR A 234 4.10 -2.65 -20.88
C TYR A 234 4.73 -1.53 -21.73
N PRO A 235 4.48 -1.47 -23.04
CA PRO A 235 5.17 -0.55 -23.95
C PRO A 235 4.93 0.94 -23.64
N GLU A 236 3.84 1.28 -22.94
CA GLU A 236 3.54 2.65 -22.52
C GLU A 236 4.26 3.05 -21.23
N LEU A 237 4.86 2.10 -20.51
CA LEU A 237 5.58 2.36 -19.28
C LEU A 237 6.90 3.09 -19.57
N ASN A 238 7.03 4.32 -19.05
CA ASN A 238 8.31 5.03 -19.10
C ASN A 238 9.27 4.49 -18.05
N ALA A 239 9.98 3.42 -18.42
CA ALA A 239 10.88 2.70 -17.52
C ALA A 239 12.26 2.49 -18.15
N ASP A 240 13.29 2.52 -17.31
CA ASP A 240 14.64 2.19 -17.72
C ASP A 240 15.46 1.61 -16.55
N GLY A 241 16.57 0.99 -16.87
CA GLY A 241 17.51 0.34 -15.95
C GLY A 241 18.49 -0.53 -16.72
N GLU A 242 19.39 -1.24 -16.08
CA GLU A 242 19.55 -1.14 -14.62
C GLU A 242 20.29 0.18 -14.29
N LEU A 243 19.91 0.81 -13.19
CA LEU A 243 20.47 2.08 -12.75
C LEU A 243 20.85 2.04 -11.26
N GLN A 244 22.02 2.61 -10.93
CA GLN A 244 22.34 2.96 -9.55
C GLN A 244 21.42 4.11 -9.10
N VAL A 245 21.16 4.22 -7.80
CA VAL A 245 20.24 5.25 -7.26
C VAL A 245 20.68 6.66 -7.66
N ASP A 246 21.97 6.97 -7.56
CA ASP A 246 22.51 8.28 -7.95
C ASP A 246 22.32 8.59 -9.45
N ALA A 247 22.50 7.59 -10.31
CA ALA A 247 22.22 7.71 -11.74
C ALA A 247 20.72 7.84 -12.05
N ALA A 248 19.87 7.22 -11.25
CA ALA A 248 18.41 7.29 -11.42
C ALA A 248 17.85 8.69 -11.10
N ILE A 249 18.32 9.33 -10.01
CA ILE A 249 17.67 10.54 -9.47
C ILE A 249 18.45 11.84 -9.73
N VAL A 250 19.79 11.79 -9.86
CA VAL A 250 20.62 13.00 -10.00
C VAL A 250 20.89 13.30 -11.48
N PRO A 251 20.39 14.42 -12.04
CA PRO A 251 20.46 14.71 -13.47
C PRO A 251 21.88 14.65 -14.04
N LYS A 252 22.88 15.24 -13.35
CA LYS A 252 24.28 15.24 -13.80
C LYS A 252 24.88 13.83 -13.83
N VAL A 253 24.55 13.00 -12.86
CA VAL A 253 25.03 11.61 -12.78
C VAL A 253 24.36 10.76 -13.85
N GLY A 254 23.03 10.90 -14.02
CA GLY A 254 22.26 10.22 -15.05
C GLY A 254 22.79 10.52 -16.46
N ALA A 255 23.01 11.79 -16.76
CA ALA A 255 23.58 12.21 -18.05
C ALA A 255 24.98 11.60 -18.32
N SER A 256 25.80 11.43 -17.28
CA SER A 256 27.15 10.86 -17.39
C SER A 256 27.17 9.34 -17.50
N LYS A 257 26.39 8.64 -16.62
CA LYS A 257 26.43 7.18 -16.49
C LYS A 257 25.47 6.45 -17.45
N ALA A 258 24.38 7.10 -17.85
CA ALA A 258 23.33 6.53 -18.71
C ALA A 258 22.88 7.52 -19.80
N PRO A 259 23.79 7.98 -20.68
CA PRO A 259 23.44 8.94 -21.71
C PRO A 259 22.35 8.37 -22.63
N GLY A 260 21.33 9.19 -22.93
CA GLY A 260 20.19 8.80 -23.76
C GLY A 260 19.07 8.03 -23.04
N SER A 261 19.22 7.72 -21.76
CA SER A 261 18.15 7.13 -20.95
C SER A 261 16.96 8.09 -20.81
N PRO A 262 15.71 7.63 -21.03
CA PRO A 262 14.54 8.47 -20.82
C PRO A 262 14.21 8.73 -19.35
N VAL A 263 14.84 7.99 -18.42
CA VAL A 263 14.53 7.98 -16.99
C VAL A 263 15.69 8.48 -16.12
N ALA A 264 16.95 8.17 -16.49
CA ALA A 264 18.11 8.52 -15.68
C ALA A 264 18.16 10.02 -15.35
N GLY A 265 18.41 10.33 -14.09
CA GLY A 265 18.45 11.70 -13.56
C GLY A 265 17.11 12.35 -13.28
N LYS A 266 15.99 11.65 -13.45
CA LYS A 266 14.62 12.18 -13.23
C LYS A 266 13.61 11.14 -12.77
N ALA A 267 14.12 10.00 -12.26
CA ALA A 267 13.25 8.96 -11.70
C ALA A 267 12.48 9.47 -10.47
N ASN A 268 11.20 9.10 -10.39
CA ASN A 268 10.31 9.36 -9.26
C ASN A 268 9.65 8.08 -8.74
N VAL A 269 9.84 6.95 -9.44
CA VAL A 269 9.47 5.61 -9.00
C VAL A 269 10.73 4.75 -9.02
N LEU A 270 11.13 4.23 -7.85
CA LEU A 270 12.31 3.40 -7.68
C LEU A 270 11.88 1.98 -7.37
N VAL A 271 12.17 1.05 -8.29
CA VAL A 271 11.89 -0.38 -8.14
C VAL A 271 13.16 -1.08 -7.71
N PHE A 272 13.15 -1.57 -6.47
CA PHE A 272 14.30 -2.23 -5.85
C PHE A 272 14.38 -3.71 -6.23
N PRO A 273 15.59 -4.28 -6.33
CA PRO A 273 15.77 -5.66 -6.79
C PRO A 273 15.26 -6.73 -5.82
N ASP A 274 15.18 -6.38 -4.55
CA ASP A 274 14.71 -7.25 -3.46
C ASP A 274 14.26 -6.43 -2.25
N LEU A 275 13.67 -7.12 -1.27
CA LEU A 275 13.13 -6.49 -0.07
C LEU A 275 14.21 -5.90 0.84
N ASP A 276 15.39 -6.51 0.90
CA ASP A 276 16.48 -5.99 1.73
C ASP A 276 16.91 -4.61 1.25
N ALA A 277 17.07 -4.43 -0.07
CA ALA A 277 17.39 -3.14 -0.67
C ALA A 277 16.25 -2.13 -0.48
N GLY A 278 14.99 -2.50 -0.79
CA GLY A 278 13.85 -1.61 -0.70
C GLY A 278 13.52 -1.20 0.74
N ASN A 279 13.49 -2.17 1.67
CA ASN A 279 13.18 -1.93 3.08
C ASN A 279 14.28 -1.11 3.78
N SER A 280 15.55 -1.43 3.51
CA SER A 280 16.68 -0.64 4.03
C SER A 280 16.68 0.77 3.44
N GLY A 281 16.44 0.90 2.13
CA GLY A 281 16.40 2.16 1.40
C GLY A 281 15.37 3.13 1.97
N TYR A 282 14.11 2.71 2.14
CA TYR A 282 13.09 3.61 2.67
C TYR A 282 13.37 4.00 4.13
N LYS A 283 13.80 3.07 4.98
CA LYS A 283 14.11 3.37 6.40
C LYS A 283 15.29 4.33 6.55
N LEU A 284 16.34 4.16 5.74
CA LEU A 284 17.46 5.08 5.72
C LEU A 284 17.03 6.49 5.30
N THR A 285 16.21 6.59 4.25
CA THR A 285 15.67 7.85 3.77
C THR A 285 14.76 8.50 4.82
N GLU A 286 13.84 7.75 5.41
CA GLU A 286 12.95 8.23 6.48
C GLU A 286 13.76 8.80 7.65
N ARG A 287 14.74 8.07 8.16
CA ARG A 287 15.45 8.45 9.38
C ARG A 287 16.54 9.50 9.13
N LEU A 288 17.33 9.37 8.07
CA LEU A 288 18.46 10.26 7.81
C LEU A 288 18.05 11.56 7.11
N ALA A 289 17.13 11.47 6.15
CA ALA A 289 16.62 12.65 5.44
C ALA A 289 15.38 13.27 6.10
N LYS A 290 14.90 12.70 7.22
CA LYS A 290 13.65 13.12 7.90
C LYS A 290 12.44 13.13 6.96
N ALA A 291 12.43 12.17 6.02
CA ALA A 291 11.33 12.02 5.10
C ALA A 291 10.09 11.47 5.81
N GLU A 292 8.92 11.91 5.35
CA GLU A 292 7.68 11.22 5.65
C GLU A 292 7.61 9.94 4.82
N ALA A 293 7.13 8.83 5.41
CA ALA A 293 7.02 7.53 4.77
C ALA A 293 5.59 6.99 4.96
N TYR A 294 4.76 7.10 3.93
CA TYR A 294 3.38 6.60 3.97
C TYR A 294 3.32 5.19 3.38
N GLY A 295 3.00 4.22 4.22
CA GLY A 295 2.92 2.81 3.80
C GLY A 295 3.13 1.79 4.94
N PRO A 296 3.24 0.51 4.57
CA PRO A 296 3.24 0.01 3.20
C PRO A 296 1.84 0.05 2.55
N VAL A 297 1.75 0.70 1.39
CA VAL A 297 0.52 0.77 0.59
C VAL A 297 0.51 -0.38 -0.39
N THR A 298 -0.57 -1.17 -0.41
CA THR A 298 -0.68 -2.32 -1.32
C THR A 298 -1.14 -1.90 -2.72
N GLN A 299 -0.66 -2.63 -3.71
CA GLN A 299 -1.04 -2.48 -5.11
C GLN A 299 -1.23 -3.84 -5.78
N GLY A 300 -1.95 -3.86 -6.88
CA GLY A 300 -2.27 -5.10 -7.58
C GLY A 300 -3.43 -5.90 -6.96
N ILE A 301 -4.09 -5.36 -5.94
CA ILE A 301 -5.25 -5.95 -5.27
C ILE A 301 -6.56 -5.40 -5.84
N ALA A 302 -7.62 -6.23 -5.87
CA ALA A 302 -8.87 -5.88 -6.50
C ALA A 302 -9.67 -4.78 -5.78
N LYS A 303 -9.49 -4.61 -4.48
CA LYS A 303 -10.04 -3.54 -3.65
C LYS A 303 -8.99 -3.07 -2.64
N PRO A 304 -8.91 -1.78 -2.27
CA PRO A 304 -7.84 -1.28 -1.42
C PRO A 304 -7.91 -1.86 -0.01
N VAL A 305 -6.87 -2.59 0.34
CA VAL A 305 -6.60 -3.07 1.70
C VAL A 305 -5.15 -2.73 2.00
N ASN A 306 -4.89 -1.80 2.89
CA ASN A 306 -3.55 -1.32 3.17
C ASN A 306 -3.06 -1.75 4.56
N ASP A 307 -1.77 -2.03 4.62
CA ASP A 307 -1.06 -2.42 5.83
C ASP A 307 -0.44 -1.19 6.51
N LEU A 308 -0.12 -1.33 7.77
CA LEU A 308 0.55 -0.34 8.60
C LEU A 308 1.83 -0.95 9.20
N SER A 309 2.81 -0.12 9.47
CA SER A 309 3.90 -0.53 10.36
C SER A 309 3.39 -0.65 11.79
N ARG A 310 3.78 -1.68 12.54
CA ARG A 310 3.49 -1.79 13.99
C ARG A 310 4.05 -0.61 14.79
N GLY A 311 5.04 0.08 14.26
CA GLY A 311 5.60 1.31 14.83
C GLY A 311 4.91 2.59 14.37
N CYS A 312 3.76 2.52 13.68
CA CYS A 312 3.03 3.68 13.22
C CYS A 312 2.47 4.50 14.39
N CYS A 313 2.24 5.79 14.15
CA CYS A 313 1.46 6.66 15.04
C CYS A 313 0.06 6.90 14.46
N ALA A 314 -0.81 7.57 15.20
CA ALA A 314 -2.17 7.89 14.73
C ALA A 314 -2.16 8.72 13.43
N ALA A 315 -1.20 9.61 13.25
CA ALA A 315 -1.08 10.42 12.03
C ALA A 315 -0.76 9.56 10.79
N ASP A 316 0.03 8.49 10.94
CA ASP A 316 0.30 7.55 9.85
C ASP A 316 -0.97 6.81 9.44
N ILE A 317 -1.80 6.40 10.41
CA ILE A 317 -3.11 5.76 10.14
C ILE A 317 -4.02 6.73 9.36
N VAL A 318 -4.10 7.99 9.76
CA VAL A 318 -4.87 9.03 9.04
C VAL A 318 -4.38 9.15 7.59
N GLY A 319 -3.07 9.20 7.40
CA GLY A 319 -2.46 9.29 6.06
C GLY A 319 -2.79 8.09 5.17
N VAL A 320 -2.64 6.87 5.71
CA VAL A 320 -2.95 5.65 4.96
C VAL A 320 -4.45 5.51 4.69
N VAL A 321 -5.34 5.94 5.61
CA VAL A 321 -6.80 6.00 5.35
C VAL A 321 -7.11 6.95 4.20
N ALA A 322 -6.50 8.14 4.17
CA ALA A 322 -6.70 9.09 3.08
C ALA A 322 -6.23 8.53 1.73
N ILE A 323 -5.06 7.87 1.70
CA ILE A 323 -4.55 7.16 0.51
C ILE A 323 -5.51 6.05 0.08
N THR A 324 -6.01 5.23 1.03
CA THR A 324 -6.97 4.16 0.77
C THR A 324 -8.26 4.69 0.16
N ALA A 325 -8.77 5.82 0.66
CA ALA A 325 -9.95 6.48 0.10
C ALA A 325 -9.71 6.93 -1.34
N VAL A 326 -8.56 7.55 -1.65
CA VAL A 326 -8.21 7.93 -3.02
C VAL A 326 -8.03 6.72 -3.94
N GLN A 327 -7.45 5.62 -3.46
CA GLN A 327 -7.40 4.36 -4.23
C GLN A 327 -8.80 3.82 -4.53
N ALA A 328 -9.73 3.90 -3.56
CA ALA A 328 -11.11 3.44 -3.73
C ALA A 328 -11.93 4.31 -4.70
N GLN A 329 -11.62 5.60 -4.83
CA GLN A 329 -12.25 6.50 -5.81
C GLN A 329 -11.91 6.12 -7.26
N ALA A 330 -10.79 5.47 -7.48
CA ALA A 330 -10.30 5.08 -8.81
C ALA A 330 -10.80 3.70 -9.29
N GLN A 331 -11.72 3.06 -8.54
CA GLN A 331 -12.27 1.71 -8.82
C GLN A 331 -13.78 1.77 -9.25
#